data_79411e38c873dd43489756ac0bf32444
#
_entry.id   79411e38c873dd43489756ac0bf32444
#
_cell.length_a   1.000
_cell.length_b   1.000
_cell.length_c   1.000
_cell.angle_alpha   90.00
_cell.angle_beta   90.00
_cell.angle_gamma   90.00
#
_symmetry.space_group_name_H-M   'P 1'
#
loop_
_entity.id
_entity.type
_entity.pdbx_description
1 polymer ?
#
loop_
_entity_poly.entity_id
_entity_poly.type
_entity_poly.pdbx_seq_one_letter_code
_entity_poly.pdbx_strand_id
1 'polypeptide(L)'
;MKRLLTIFTLVFIVIFSTTSFAEWTKVNYEAEESTIINRKPINYLITALTEINKPKSLRVAQELKSLKNNDNSYNLIIRRANLNSLDAKIISKAIKKIKKNNGPLLDKISMSFNEDITDDGLGYILQVLPESTSAIGFVECGLTDMSGKKIIDWAYTHKGIKEIYLEGNLFSKNIINKFVKLKKDKPKISMIIEWPSKEFKKFVLENYK
;
A
#
# COMPACT_ATOMS: atom_id res chain seq x y z
N MET A 1 0.11 64.33 -32.08
CA MET A 1 -0.33 62.99 -32.42
C MET A 1 0.65 61.85 -32.04
N LYS A 2 1.98 61.99 -32.27
CA LYS A 2 2.95 60.93 -31.91
C LYS A 2 3.03 60.53 -30.42
N ARG A 3 2.86 61.47 -29.49
CA ARG A 3 2.92 61.16 -28.04
C ARG A 3 1.70 60.44 -27.51
N LEU A 4 0.51 60.59 -28.09
CA LEU A 4 -0.69 59.90 -27.69
C LEU A 4 -0.66 58.42 -28.11
N LEU A 5 -0.07 58.12 -29.25
CA LEU A 5 0.05 56.75 -29.76
C LEU A 5 0.99 55.88 -28.90
N THR A 6 2.08 56.51 -28.34
CA THR A 6 3.04 55.80 -27.47
C THR A 6 2.45 55.42 -26.12
N ILE A 7 1.57 56.26 -25.57
CA ILE A 7 0.89 55.95 -24.29
C ILE A 7 -0.12 54.83 -24.46
N PHE A 8 -0.88 54.82 -25.57
CA PHE A 8 -1.83 53.71 -25.85
C PHE A 8 -1.14 52.36 -26.05
N THR A 9 0.02 52.34 -26.71
CA THR A 9 0.78 51.09 -26.93
C THR A 9 1.35 50.55 -25.62
N LEU A 10 1.84 51.38 -24.71
CA LEU A 10 2.37 51.01 -23.40
C LEU A 10 1.27 50.47 -22.48
N VAL A 11 0.10 51.12 -22.48
CA VAL A 11 -1.05 50.64 -21.67
C VAL A 11 -1.58 49.29 -22.17
N PHE A 12 -1.60 49.08 -23.51
CA PHE A 12 -2.03 47.81 -24.08
C PHE A 12 -1.06 46.65 -23.76
N ILE A 13 0.27 46.90 -23.76
CA ILE A 13 1.27 45.87 -23.41
C ILE A 13 1.18 45.54 -21.91
N VAL A 14 0.94 46.50 -21.03
CA VAL A 14 0.81 46.25 -19.60
C VAL A 14 -0.47 45.47 -19.27
N ILE A 15 -1.59 45.79 -19.94
CA ILE A 15 -2.85 45.06 -19.75
C ILE A 15 -2.75 43.60 -20.24
N PHE A 16 -2.14 43.37 -21.42
CA PHE A 16 -1.94 42.00 -21.95
C PHE A 16 -0.97 41.18 -21.11
N SER A 17 0.08 41.79 -20.55
CA SER A 17 1.02 41.06 -19.69
C SER A 17 0.42 40.72 -18.33
N THR A 18 -0.44 41.51 -17.76
CA THR A 18 -1.06 41.24 -16.45
C THR A 18 -2.15 40.19 -16.54
N THR A 19 -2.99 40.20 -17.58
CA THR A 19 -4.01 39.14 -17.78
C THR A 19 -3.39 37.79 -18.12
N SER A 20 -2.39 37.76 -18.97
CA SER A 20 -1.65 36.54 -19.33
C SER A 20 -0.92 35.92 -18.12
N PHE A 21 -0.29 36.77 -17.28
CA PHE A 21 0.39 36.32 -16.08
C PHE A 21 -0.60 35.82 -15.00
N ALA A 22 -1.75 36.50 -14.83
CA ALA A 22 -2.79 36.10 -13.89
C ALA A 22 -3.47 34.78 -14.32
N GLU A 23 -3.72 34.58 -15.62
CA GLU A 23 -4.23 33.29 -16.13
C GLU A 23 -3.18 32.18 -16.03
N TRP A 24 -1.90 32.48 -16.32
CA TRP A 24 -0.83 31.50 -16.18
C TRP A 24 -0.61 31.08 -14.74
N THR A 25 -0.64 32.00 -13.78
CA THR A 25 -0.54 31.67 -12.35
C THR A 25 -1.75 30.90 -11.86
N LYS A 26 -2.97 31.22 -12.32
CA LYS A 26 -4.18 30.49 -11.96
C LYS A 26 -4.19 29.06 -12.49
N VAL A 27 -3.81 28.87 -13.78
CA VAL A 27 -3.72 27.55 -14.39
C VAL A 27 -2.63 26.71 -13.72
N ASN A 28 -1.48 27.28 -13.37
CA ASN A 28 -0.43 26.54 -12.66
C ASN A 28 -0.82 26.26 -11.20
N TYR A 29 -1.53 27.16 -10.54
CA TYR A 29 -2.00 26.94 -9.17
C TYR A 29 -3.06 25.84 -9.11
N GLU A 30 -4.00 25.81 -10.06
CA GLU A 30 -5.02 24.75 -10.18
C GLU A 30 -4.37 23.41 -10.57
N ALA A 31 -3.32 23.40 -11.41
CA ALA A 31 -2.57 22.20 -11.78
C ALA A 31 -1.71 21.67 -10.61
N GLU A 32 -1.11 22.54 -9.80
CA GLU A 32 -0.41 22.12 -8.57
C GLU A 32 -1.38 21.63 -7.49
N GLU A 33 -2.55 22.23 -7.35
CA GLU A 33 -3.56 21.81 -6.39
C GLU A 33 -4.16 20.43 -6.75
N SER A 34 -4.27 20.10 -8.04
CA SER A 34 -4.72 18.78 -8.51
C SER A 34 -3.69 17.66 -8.30
N THR A 35 -2.41 18.00 -8.08
CA THR A 35 -1.33 17.05 -7.82
C THR A 35 -0.97 16.89 -6.35
N ILE A 36 -1.51 17.73 -5.45
CA ILE A 36 -1.31 17.59 -4.00
C ILE A 36 -2.13 16.39 -3.51
N ILE A 37 -1.46 15.24 -3.40
CA ILE A 37 -2.04 14.06 -2.76
C ILE A 37 -2.41 14.42 -1.33
N ASN A 38 -3.69 14.34 -1.03
CA ASN A 38 -4.18 14.60 0.31
C ASN A 38 -3.64 13.52 1.27
N ARG A 39 -2.72 13.90 2.16
CA ARG A 39 -2.10 12.99 3.14
C ARG A 39 -2.87 12.84 4.42
N LYS A 40 -3.85 13.69 4.69
CA LYS A 40 -4.72 13.53 5.86
C LYS A 40 -5.26 12.09 5.99
N PRO A 41 -5.58 11.37 4.88
CA PRO A 41 -6.07 10.00 4.98
C PRO A 41 -5.08 8.99 5.59
N ILE A 42 -3.75 9.16 5.52
CA ILE A 42 -2.81 8.23 6.18
C ILE A 42 -3.00 8.22 7.71
N ASN A 43 -3.53 9.29 8.27
CA ASN A 43 -3.82 9.37 9.69
C ASN A 43 -4.84 8.31 10.15
N TYR A 44 -5.70 7.79 9.26
CA TYR A 44 -6.57 6.65 9.61
C TYR A 44 -5.75 5.42 9.99
N LEU A 45 -4.65 5.15 9.27
CA LEU A 45 -3.78 4.01 9.56
C LEU A 45 -2.93 4.27 10.80
N ILE A 46 -2.39 5.49 10.95
CA ILE A 46 -1.65 5.90 12.14
C ILE A 46 -2.53 5.73 13.40
N THR A 47 -3.77 6.19 13.36
CA THR A 47 -4.73 6.03 14.47
C THR A 47 -5.02 4.55 14.74
N ALA A 48 -5.29 3.75 13.71
CA ALA A 48 -5.56 2.32 13.83
C ALA A 48 -4.38 1.56 14.48
N LEU A 49 -3.15 1.84 14.04
CA LEU A 49 -1.94 1.23 14.62
C LEU A 49 -1.67 1.68 16.05
N THR A 50 -2.04 2.92 16.39
CA THR A 50 -1.96 3.44 17.77
C THR A 50 -3.02 2.79 18.68
N GLU A 51 -4.24 2.57 18.16
CA GLU A 51 -5.33 1.87 18.87
C GLU A 51 -4.96 0.41 19.18
N ILE A 52 -4.31 -0.30 18.24
CA ILE A 52 -3.79 -1.65 18.43
C ILE A 52 -2.78 -1.70 19.60
N ASN A 53 -2.04 -0.62 19.80
CA ASN A 53 -1.18 -0.38 20.96
C ASN A 53 -0.15 -1.50 21.25
N LYS A 54 0.40 -2.12 20.21
CA LYS A 54 1.49 -3.09 20.33
C LYS A 54 2.82 -2.42 19.98
N PRO A 55 3.97 -2.79 20.59
CA PRO A 55 5.23 -2.07 20.38
C PRO A 55 5.59 -1.84 18.90
N LYS A 56 5.45 -2.89 18.06
CA LYS A 56 5.74 -2.77 16.63
C LYS A 56 4.66 -1.99 15.87
N SER A 57 3.38 -2.05 16.27
CA SER A 57 2.35 -1.21 15.66
C SER A 57 2.60 0.27 15.93
N LEU A 58 2.99 0.64 17.14
CA LEU A 58 3.33 2.01 17.51
C LEU A 58 4.55 2.52 16.75
N ARG A 59 5.58 1.68 16.57
CA ARG A 59 6.75 2.01 15.75
C ARG A 59 6.36 2.29 14.30
N VAL A 60 5.58 1.42 13.67
CA VAL A 60 5.11 1.63 12.29
C VAL A 60 4.23 2.87 12.19
N ALA A 61 3.37 3.15 13.18
CA ALA A 61 2.61 4.39 13.25
C ALA A 61 3.53 5.64 13.24
N GLN A 62 4.65 5.58 13.96
CA GLN A 62 5.64 6.67 13.99
C GLN A 62 6.38 6.80 12.65
N GLU A 63 6.75 5.68 12.01
CA GLU A 63 7.36 5.66 10.67
C GLU A 63 6.43 6.29 9.62
N LEU A 64 5.12 6.00 9.68
CA LEU A 64 4.13 6.60 8.77
C LEU A 64 3.95 8.12 8.97
N LYS A 65 4.18 8.66 10.18
CA LYS A 65 4.17 10.11 10.43
C LYS A 65 5.31 10.83 9.71
N SER A 66 6.42 10.14 9.45
CA SER A 66 7.61 10.72 8.82
C SER A 66 7.60 10.65 7.28
N LEU A 67 6.52 10.17 6.66
CA LEU A 67 6.38 10.19 5.21
C LEU A 67 6.55 11.61 4.66
N LYS A 68 7.43 11.76 3.67
CA LYS A 68 7.72 13.07 3.05
C LYS A 68 6.54 13.56 2.22
N ASN A 69 6.47 14.88 2.02
CA ASN A 69 5.38 15.49 1.25
C ASN A 69 5.25 15.01 -0.20
N ASN A 70 6.27 14.37 -0.76
CA ASN A 70 6.30 13.86 -2.14
C ASN A 70 6.02 12.36 -2.25
N ASP A 71 5.84 11.63 -1.14
CA ASP A 71 5.60 10.18 -1.19
C ASP A 71 4.14 9.92 -1.56
N ASN A 72 3.89 9.43 -2.75
CA ASN A 72 2.57 9.10 -3.27
C ASN A 72 2.12 7.69 -2.87
N SER A 73 3.02 6.92 -2.25
CA SER A 73 2.76 5.56 -1.80
C SER A 73 3.40 5.28 -0.44
N TYR A 74 2.95 4.20 0.19
CA TYR A 74 3.50 3.72 1.45
C TYR A 74 3.58 2.19 1.47
N ASN A 75 4.47 1.68 2.33
CA ASN A 75 4.57 0.26 2.66
C ASN A 75 4.06 0.03 4.08
N LEU A 76 3.29 -1.03 4.28
CA LEU A 76 2.86 -1.48 5.61
C LEU A 76 3.58 -2.78 5.98
N ILE A 77 4.71 -2.66 6.64
CA ILE A 77 5.53 -3.80 7.08
C ILE A 77 5.45 -3.94 8.59
N ILE A 78 4.61 -4.87 9.06
CA ILE A 78 4.32 -5.05 10.49
C ILE A 78 4.47 -6.53 10.89
N ARG A 79 5.72 -6.98 10.89
CA ARG A 79 6.10 -8.36 11.16
C ARG A 79 6.33 -8.60 12.65
N ARG A 80 6.03 -9.82 13.16
CA ARG A 80 6.29 -10.22 14.57
C ARG A 80 5.74 -9.21 15.57
N ALA A 81 4.50 -8.76 15.36
CA ALA A 81 3.85 -7.75 16.18
C ALA A 81 2.75 -8.35 17.08
N ASN A 82 2.65 -9.67 17.13
CA ASN A 82 1.59 -10.41 17.81
C ASN A 82 0.18 -9.95 17.39
N LEU A 83 0.02 -9.60 16.10
CA LEU A 83 -1.28 -9.23 15.56
C LEU A 83 -2.18 -10.44 15.47
N ASN A 84 -3.46 -10.22 15.71
CA ASN A 84 -4.53 -11.19 15.53
C ASN A 84 -5.51 -10.76 14.42
N SER A 85 -6.55 -11.57 14.19
CA SER A 85 -7.56 -11.28 13.17
C SER A 85 -8.35 -9.98 13.42
N LEU A 86 -8.56 -9.58 14.69
CA LEU A 86 -9.23 -8.32 15.01
C LEU A 86 -8.34 -7.11 14.69
N ASP A 87 -7.04 -7.19 14.97
CA ASP A 87 -6.07 -6.16 14.58
C ASP A 87 -6.03 -5.99 13.06
N ALA A 88 -6.03 -7.11 12.32
CA ALA A 88 -6.11 -7.09 10.86
C ALA A 88 -7.41 -6.43 10.37
N LYS A 89 -8.54 -6.65 11.04
CA LYS A 89 -9.82 -5.98 10.76
C LYS A 89 -9.75 -4.47 10.99
N ILE A 90 -9.10 -4.02 12.07
CA ILE A 90 -8.89 -2.58 12.36
C ILE A 90 -8.04 -1.95 11.24
N ILE A 91 -6.92 -2.58 10.89
CA ILE A 91 -6.03 -2.15 9.80
C ILE A 91 -6.77 -2.10 8.46
N SER A 92 -7.56 -3.11 8.13
CA SER A 92 -8.32 -3.17 6.88
C SER A 92 -9.31 -2.00 6.74
N LYS A 93 -10.01 -1.64 7.82
CA LYS A 93 -10.90 -0.47 7.85
C LYS A 93 -10.14 0.82 7.57
N ALA A 94 -8.93 0.97 8.12
CA ALA A 94 -8.09 2.13 7.87
C ALA A 94 -7.63 2.22 6.41
N ILE A 95 -7.13 1.11 5.82
CA ILE A 95 -6.76 1.02 4.40
C ILE A 95 -7.94 1.40 3.51
N LYS A 96 -9.14 0.88 3.79
CA LYS A 96 -10.38 1.22 3.05
C LYS A 96 -10.69 2.71 3.12
N LYS A 97 -10.52 3.35 4.29
CA LYS A 97 -10.72 4.80 4.47
C LYS A 97 -9.68 5.62 3.69
N ILE A 98 -8.40 5.21 3.70
CA ILE A 98 -7.35 5.87 2.93
C ILE A 98 -7.72 5.86 1.44
N LYS A 99 -8.04 4.68 0.89
CA LYS A 99 -8.46 4.52 -0.51
C LYS A 99 -9.67 5.38 -0.85
N LYS A 100 -10.71 5.38 -0.01
CA LYS A 100 -11.95 6.17 -0.23
C LYS A 100 -11.70 7.68 -0.27
N ASN A 101 -10.69 8.16 0.44
CA ASN A 101 -10.37 9.59 0.56
C ASN A 101 -9.16 10.01 -0.31
N ASN A 102 -8.85 9.25 -1.37
CA ASN A 102 -7.76 9.53 -2.31
C ASN A 102 -6.40 9.78 -1.60
N GLY A 103 -6.12 8.98 -0.57
CA GLY A 103 -4.84 9.04 0.14
C GLY A 103 -3.72 8.32 -0.61
N PRO A 104 -2.52 8.26 0.01
CA PRO A 104 -1.35 7.58 -0.57
C PRO A 104 -1.66 6.12 -0.91
N LEU A 105 -1.03 5.61 -1.96
CA LEU A 105 -1.26 4.25 -2.45
C LEU A 105 -0.48 3.24 -1.60
N LEU A 106 -1.13 2.15 -1.20
CA LEU A 106 -0.44 1.03 -0.57
C LEU A 106 0.30 0.23 -1.66
N ASP A 107 1.64 0.23 -1.60
CA ASP A 107 2.48 -0.55 -2.52
C ASP A 107 2.75 -1.96 -1.98
N LYS A 108 3.24 -2.08 -0.75
CA LYS A 108 3.58 -3.39 -0.17
C LYS A 108 2.96 -3.56 1.21
N ILE A 109 2.47 -4.78 1.47
CA ILE A 109 2.00 -5.15 2.80
C ILE A 109 2.67 -6.44 3.26
N SER A 110 3.22 -6.44 4.49
CA SER A 110 3.69 -7.67 5.14
C SER A 110 3.25 -7.69 6.60
N MET A 111 2.49 -8.72 6.93
CA MET A 111 2.06 -9.03 8.30
C MET A 111 2.65 -10.37 8.76
N SER A 112 3.79 -10.77 8.20
CA SER A 112 4.45 -12.06 8.44
C SER A 112 4.81 -12.28 9.91
N PHE A 113 4.81 -13.53 10.35
CA PHE A 113 5.10 -13.97 11.72
C PHE A 113 4.12 -13.41 12.77
N ASN A 114 2.85 -13.35 12.41
CA ASN A 114 1.74 -13.07 13.30
C ASN A 114 0.76 -14.24 13.20
N GLU A 115 1.02 -15.32 13.94
CA GLU A 115 0.34 -16.61 13.83
C GLU A 115 -1.19 -16.52 14.04
N ASP A 116 -1.64 -15.56 14.86
CA ASP A 116 -3.03 -15.33 15.18
C ASP A 116 -3.80 -14.49 14.15
N ILE A 117 -3.16 -14.10 13.03
CA ILE A 117 -3.86 -13.44 11.91
C ILE A 117 -4.94 -14.38 11.34
N THR A 118 -4.59 -15.62 11.06
CA THR A 118 -5.45 -16.68 10.55
C THR A 118 -6.19 -16.34 9.25
N ASP A 119 -7.07 -17.21 8.79
CA ASP A 119 -7.86 -17.03 7.56
C ASP A 119 -8.78 -15.82 7.60
N ASP A 120 -9.29 -15.47 8.78
CA ASP A 120 -10.19 -14.33 8.96
C ASP A 120 -9.45 -13.02 8.77
N GLY A 121 -8.29 -12.87 9.43
CA GLY A 121 -7.48 -11.67 9.32
C GLY A 121 -7.00 -11.41 7.89
N LEU A 122 -6.52 -12.46 7.20
CA LEU A 122 -6.19 -12.35 5.79
C LEU A 122 -7.40 -11.94 4.96
N GLY A 123 -8.57 -12.53 5.22
CA GLY A 123 -9.80 -12.21 4.51
C GLY A 123 -10.17 -10.74 4.60
N TYR A 124 -10.03 -10.11 5.77
CA TYR A 124 -10.26 -8.67 5.94
C TYR A 124 -9.28 -7.82 5.12
N ILE A 125 -8.01 -8.23 5.07
CA ILE A 125 -6.97 -7.48 4.33
C ILE A 125 -7.17 -7.60 2.81
N LEU A 126 -7.32 -8.81 2.26
CA LEU A 126 -7.45 -9.01 0.80
C LEU A 126 -8.61 -8.22 0.19
N GLN A 127 -9.73 -8.07 0.92
CA GLN A 127 -10.91 -7.34 0.45
C GLN A 127 -10.68 -5.84 0.22
N VAL A 128 -9.65 -5.27 0.80
CA VAL A 128 -9.42 -3.82 0.77
C VAL A 128 -8.15 -3.41 0.02
N LEU A 129 -7.29 -4.36 -0.34
CA LEU A 129 -6.05 -4.07 -1.06
C LEU A 129 -6.34 -3.32 -2.37
N PRO A 130 -5.68 -2.17 -2.59
CA PRO A 130 -5.82 -1.44 -3.84
C PRO A 130 -5.03 -2.13 -4.97
N GLU A 131 -5.38 -1.86 -6.23
CA GLU A 131 -4.67 -2.37 -7.41
C GLU A 131 -3.19 -1.97 -7.48
N SER A 132 -2.80 -0.93 -6.74
CA SER A 132 -1.40 -0.52 -6.58
C SER A 132 -0.55 -1.49 -5.78
N THR A 133 -1.17 -2.43 -5.04
CA THR A 133 -0.43 -3.36 -4.19
C THR A 133 0.40 -4.33 -5.03
N SER A 134 1.72 -4.19 -4.93
CA SER A 134 2.69 -4.99 -5.70
C SER A 134 3.23 -6.20 -4.94
N ALA A 135 3.16 -6.20 -3.61
CA ALA A 135 3.66 -7.31 -2.79
C ALA A 135 2.80 -7.60 -1.57
N ILE A 136 2.56 -8.88 -1.29
CA ILE A 136 1.96 -9.35 -0.05
C ILE A 136 2.86 -10.36 0.66
N GLY A 137 2.96 -10.27 1.99
CA GLY A 137 3.72 -11.20 2.82
C GLY A 137 2.92 -11.61 4.06
N PHE A 138 2.61 -12.91 4.17
CA PHE A 138 1.90 -13.53 5.28
C PHE A 138 2.58 -14.85 5.67
N VAL A 139 3.90 -14.80 5.86
CA VAL A 139 4.72 -15.93 6.29
C VAL A 139 4.38 -16.28 7.74
N GLU A 140 4.23 -17.58 8.08
CA GLU A 140 3.91 -18.03 9.46
C GLU A 140 2.74 -17.23 10.08
N CYS A 141 1.58 -17.22 9.41
CA CYS A 141 0.38 -16.48 9.84
C CYS A 141 -0.81 -17.40 10.20
N GLY A 142 -0.58 -18.71 10.33
CA GLY A 142 -1.63 -19.67 10.66
C GLY A 142 -2.71 -19.83 9.56
N LEU A 143 -2.34 -19.56 8.29
CA LEU A 143 -3.26 -19.64 7.16
C LEU A 143 -3.48 -21.10 6.75
N THR A 144 -4.73 -21.44 6.39
CA THR A 144 -5.13 -22.75 5.89
C THR A 144 -5.48 -22.72 4.39
N ASP A 145 -5.94 -23.84 3.87
CA ASP A 145 -6.42 -23.97 2.50
C ASP A 145 -7.50 -22.95 2.11
N MET A 146 -8.28 -22.47 3.08
CA MET A 146 -9.29 -21.45 2.86
C MET A 146 -8.64 -20.12 2.41
N SER A 147 -7.59 -19.70 3.09
CA SER A 147 -6.77 -18.55 2.67
C SER A 147 -6.05 -18.80 1.37
N GLY A 148 -5.47 -19.98 1.21
CA GLY A 148 -4.77 -20.34 -0.02
C GLY A 148 -5.64 -20.17 -1.25
N LYS A 149 -6.91 -20.63 -1.19
CA LYS A 149 -7.89 -20.44 -2.27
C LYS A 149 -8.18 -18.96 -2.51
N LYS A 150 -8.47 -18.18 -1.47
CA LYS A 150 -8.74 -16.73 -1.58
C LYS A 150 -7.57 -15.97 -2.21
N ILE A 151 -6.33 -16.28 -1.83
CA ILE A 151 -5.13 -15.64 -2.40
C ILE A 151 -4.99 -15.98 -3.89
N ILE A 152 -5.20 -17.23 -4.27
CA ILE A 152 -5.13 -17.67 -5.68
C ILE A 152 -6.17 -16.94 -6.51
N ASP A 153 -7.44 -16.93 -6.08
CA ASP A 153 -8.54 -16.26 -6.78
C ASP A 153 -8.25 -14.74 -6.90
N TRP A 154 -7.78 -14.12 -5.83
CA TRP A 154 -7.39 -12.71 -5.81
C TRP A 154 -6.22 -12.43 -6.76
N ALA A 155 -5.17 -13.26 -6.76
CA ALA A 155 -3.99 -13.07 -7.61
C ALA A 155 -4.30 -13.23 -9.11
N TYR A 156 -5.30 -14.04 -9.50
CA TYR A 156 -5.74 -14.11 -10.89
C TYR A 156 -6.35 -12.80 -11.39
N THR A 157 -7.06 -12.08 -10.53
CA THR A 157 -7.77 -10.83 -10.88
C THR A 157 -6.96 -9.56 -10.63
N HIS A 158 -6.03 -9.60 -9.65
CA HIS A 158 -5.23 -8.43 -9.25
C HIS A 158 -4.07 -8.18 -10.23
N LYS A 159 -4.12 -7.04 -10.94
CA LYS A 159 -3.15 -6.72 -12.01
C LYS A 159 -1.80 -6.23 -11.50
N GLY A 160 -1.79 -5.61 -10.31
CA GLY A 160 -0.59 -4.97 -9.74
C GLY A 160 0.38 -5.92 -9.06
N ILE A 161 -0.05 -7.15 -8.71
CA ILE A 161 0.75 -8.05 -7.88
C ILE A 161 1.99 -8.58 -8.60
N LYS A 162 3.13 -8.52 -7.92
CA LYS A 162 4.44 -8.98 -8.39
C LYS A 162 5.08 -9.99 -7.44
N GLU A 163 4.77 -9.92 -6.13
CA GLU A 163 5.43 -10.72 -5.11
C GLU A 163 4.42 -11.30 -4.10
N ILE A 164 4.52 -12.59 -3.81
CA ILE A 164 3.67 -13.31 -2.83
C ILE A 164 4.56 -14.19 -1.95
N TYR A 165 4.58 -13.97 -0.63
CA TYR A 165 5.36 -14.69 0.36
C TYR A 165 4.43 -15.31 1.41
N LEU A 166 4.37 -16.66 1.47
CA LEU A 166 3.40 -17.42 2.26
C LEU A 166 4.03 -18.62 3.00
N GLU A 167 5.34 -18.67 3.14
CA GLU A 167 6.04 -19.80 3.74
C GLU A 167 5.57 -20.07 5.18
N GLY A 168 5.56 -21.34 5.57
CA GLY A 168 5.27 -21.76 6.94
C GLY A 168 3.80 -21.74 7.34
N ASN A 169 2.89 -21.59 6.39
CA ASN A 169 1.46 -21.72 6.63
C ASN A 169 0.99 -23.20 6.52
N LEU A 170 -0.28 -23.45 6.84
CA LEU A 170 -0.86 -24.79 6.97
C LEU A 170 -1.55 -25.25 5.66
N PHE A 171 -0.90 -25.03 4.52
CA PHE A 171 -1.47 -25.40 3.23
C PHE A 171 -1.30 -26.90 2.94
N SER A 172 -2.39 -27.53 2.47
CA SER A 172 -2.33 -28.88 1.96
C SER A 172 -1.56 -28.93 0.62
N LYS A 173 -1.08 -30.12 0.27
CA LYS A 173 -0.44 -30.39 -1.03
C LYS A 173 -1.35 -29.98 -2.21
N ASN A 174 -2.67 -30.10 -2.06
CA ASN A 174 -3.62 -29.69 -3.09
C ASN A 174 -3.56 -28.19 -3.36
N ILE A 175 -3.52 -27.36 -2.30
CA ILE A 175 -3.40 -25.91 -2.43
C ILE A 175 -2.03 -25.50 -2.96
N ILE A 176 -0.95 -26.14 -2.49
CA ILE A 176 0.40 -25.93 -3.02
C ILE A 176 0.45 -26.18 -4.53
N ASN A 177 -0.15 -27.26 -5.01
CA ASN A 177 -0.25 -27.57 -6.45
C ASN A 177 -1.02 -26.49 -7.23
N LYS A 178 -2.06 -25.88 -6.62
CA LYS A 178 -2.78 -24.77 -7.25
C LYS A 178 -1.93 -23.49 -7.32
N PHE A 179 -1.08 -23.21 -6.33
CA PHE A 179 -0.10 -22.15 -6.41
C PHE A 179 0.96 -22.40 -7.50
N VAL A 180 1.41 -23.65 -7.66
CA VAL A 180 2.30 -24.04 -8.78
C VAL A 180 1.63 -23.76 -10.12
N LYS A 181 0.32 -24.06 -10.25
CA LYS A 181 -0.45 -23.72 -11.45
C LYS A 181 -0.52 -22.20 -11.65
N LEU A 182 -0.89 -21.45 -10.62
CA LEU A 182 -0.91 -19.98 -10.67
C LEU A 182 0.43 -19.39 -11.15
N LYS A 183 1.56 -19.92 -10.66
CA LYS A 183 2.89 -19.47 -11.08
C LYS A 183 3.17 -19.75 -12.57
N LYS A 184 2.66 -20.87 -13.11
CA LYS A 184 2.74 -21.17 -14.56
C LYS A 184 1.88 -20.21 -15.38
N ASP A 185 0.67 -19.93 -14.93
CA ASP A 185 -0.31 -19.07 -15.61
C ASP A 185 0.09 -17.56 -15.51
N LYS A 186 0.77 -17.18 -14.43
CA LYS A 186 1.23 -15.83 -14.13
C LYS A 186 2.75 -15.78 -13.85
N PRO A 187 3.61 -16.06 -14.84
CA PRO A 187 5.06 -16.24 -14.64
C PRO A 187 5.79 -14.99 -14.10
N LYS A 188 5.18 -13.82 -14.25
CA LYS A 188 5.73 -12.55 -13.75
C LYS A 188 5.56 -12.37 -12.23
N ILE A 189 4.73 -13.19 -11.57
CA ILE A 189 4.56 -13.14 -10.12
C ILE A 189 5.65 -14.00 -9.48
N SER A 190 6.51 -13.40 -8.66
CA SER A 190 7.44 -14.12 -7.78
C SER A 190 6.66 -14.68 -6.59
N MET A 191 6.74 -15.99 -6.35
CA MET A 191 6.03 -16.62 -5.23
C MET A 191 6.93 -17.57 -4.47
N ILE A 192 6.90 -17.47 -3.14
CA ILE A 192 7.49 -18.47 -2.23
C ILE A 192 6.37 -18.92 -1.28
N ILE A 193 6.02 -20.20 -1.35
CA ILE A 193 4.89 -20.80 -0.63
C ILE A 193 5.38 -21.74 0.47
N GLU A 194 6.49 -22.41 0.23
CA GLU A 194 7.15 -23.32 1.16
C GLU A 194 8.56 -22.83 1.45
N TRP A 195 9.08 -23.16 2.63
CA TRP A 195 10.47 -22.88 2.96
C TRP A 195 11.40 -23.63 1.99
N PRO A 196 12.36 -22.93 1.34
CA PRO A 196 13.30 -23.57 0.41
C PRO A 196 14.12 -24.69 1.04
N SER A 197 14.48 -24.54 2.33
CA SER A 197 15.09 -25.60 3.13
C SER A 197 14.88 -25.37 4.63
N LYS A 198 15.16 -26.38 5.45
CA LYS A 198 15.11 -26.27 6.92
C LYS A 198 16.17 -25.28 7.45
N GLU A 199 17.33 -25.26 6.85
CA GLU A 199 18.45 -24.37 7.18
C GLU A 199 18.07 -22.91 6.89
N PHE A 200 17.45 -22.66 5.74
CA PHE A 200 16.96 -21.32 5.38
C PHE A 200 15.86 -20.85 6.34
N LYS A 201 14.90 -21.75 6.69
CA LYS A 201 13.90 -21.44 7.71
C LYS A 201 14.57 -21.04 9.04
N LYS A 202 15.53 -21.86 9.52
CA LYS A 202 16.27 -21.59 10.76
C LYS A 202 16.98 -20.22 10.69
N PHE A 203 17.71 -19.96 9.62
CA PHE A 203 18.38 -18.69 9.38
C PHE A 203 17.43 -17.48 9.47
N VAL A 204 16.27 -17.55 8.80
CA VAL A 204 15.27 -16.46 8.83
C VAL A 204 14.71 -16.27 10.24
N LEU A 205 14.39 -17.36 10.95
CA LEU A 205 13.83 -17.27 12.29
C LEU A 205 14.83 -16.69 13.32
N GLU A 206 16.11 -16.90 13.14
CA GLU A 206 17.17 -16.42 14.05
C GLU A 206 17.61 -14.98 13.77
N ASN A 207 17.66 -14.58 12.51
CA ASN A 207 18.25 -13.29 12.10
C ASN A 207 17.23 -12.17 11.84
N TYR A 208 15.96 -12.49 11.69
CA TYR A 208 14.89 -11.50 11.46
C TYR A 208 13.92 -11.42 12.66
N LYS A 209 14.46 -11.55 13.87
CA LYS A 209 13.68 -11.41 15.13
C LYS A 209 13.23 -10.00 15.39
#